data_ccc28bdfc1a2f82937e9f4fbfafef90f
#
_entry.id   ccc28bdfc1a2f82937e9f4fbfafef90f
#
_cell.length_a   1.000
_cell.length_b   1.000
_cell.length_c   1.000
_cell.angle_alpha   90.00
_cell.angle_beta   90.00
_cell.angle_gamma   90.00
#
_symmetry.space_group_name_H-M   'P 1'
#
loop_
_entity.id
_entity.type
_entity.pdbx_description
1 polymer ?
#
loop_
_entity_poly.entity_id
_entity_poly.type
_entity_poly.pdbx_seq_one_letter_code
_entity_poly.pdbx_strand_id
1 'polypeptide(L)'
;MDFVARSLELDGALRALRRDLHQIPEQGLSLPLTQQRLLQELEGLPIEVTLGESLSSITAVIRGTAGEKAGATATPTPAPAVLLRSDMDALPVVEETGLDFVNPDATNMHACGHDLHMTMLVGALKLLAEHRDELAGDVVCVFQPGEEGFDGAQHMLDEGLLEITGAKPVAAYALHVFSSHIESGRFLVRQGAIMSASDTVRMVVRGHGGHGSAPHQAIDPITASAAMVSALQTMVTRRFDAFDPVVLSFGMFRGGSTENVIPESVEMLATVRTFSEKNRELMRSEVVKVLEGVADAHSVTIDIDYEMLYPVTKNDADEADFVAGTVAELFGDESLERPKQPLSASEDFSKMLEHVPGVFIPLGATPEGVDLETGPYNHAAGAQFDEAVLTRGAALLATLAARRLNPPA
;
A
#
# COMPACT_ATOMS: atom_id res chain seq x y z
N MET A 1 -1.04 -27.11 13.77
CA MET A 1 -1.54 -25.79 14.18
C MET A 1 -2.89 -25.53 13.50
N ASP A 2 -3.96 -25.32 14.26
CA ASP A 2 -5.28 -24.91 13.73
C ASP A 2 -5.49 -23.42 14.06
N PHE A 3 -4.92 -22.56 13.23
CA PHE A 3 -5.01 -21.13 13.44
C PHE A 3 -6.41 -20.57 13.18
N VAL A 4 -7.25 -21.25 12.37
CA VAL A 4 -8.62 -20.80 12.10
C VAL A 4 -9.46 -20.95 13.38
N ALA A 5 -9.48 -22.13 14.00
CA ALA A 5 -10.21 -22.34 15.24
C ALA A 5 -9.70 -21.41 16.37
N ARG A 6 -8.37 -21.28 16.51
CA ARG A 6 -7.78 -20.46 17.57
C ARG A 6 -8.02 -18.95 17.36
N SER A 7 -8.04 -18.45 16.11
CA SER A 7 -8.32 -17.04 15.82
C SER A 7 -9.75 -16.63 16.22
N LEU A 8 -10.72 -17.55 16.10
CA LEU A 8 -12.11 -17.30 16.55
C LEU A 8 -12.21 -17.05 18.05
N GLU A 9 -11.33 -17.65 18.86
CA GLU A 9 -11.27 -17.39 20.31
C GLU A 9 -10.73 -15.98 20.62
N LEU A 10 -10.01 -15.35 19.68
CA LEU A 10 -9.49 -13.99 19.79
C LEU A 10 -10.49 -12.92 19.29
N ASP A 11 -11.62 -13.27 18.66
CA ASP A 11 -12.52 -12.33 17.97
C ASP A 11 -12.88 -11.12 18.84
N GLY A 12 -13.33 -11.34 20.07
CA GLY A 12 -13.71 -10.24 20.97
C GLY A 12 -12.56 -9.28 21.30
N ALA A 13 -11.35 -9.82 21.49
CA ALA A 13 -10.17 -9.01 21.78
C ALA A 13 -9.69 -8.24 20.52
N LEU A 14 -9.75 -8.87 19.35
CA LEU A 14 -9.39 -8.22 18.09
C LEU A 14 -10.37 -7.08 17.76
N ARG A 15 -11.67 -7.28 17.93
CA ARG A 15 -12.67 -6.20 17.76
C ARG A 15 -12.44 -5.03 18.72
N ALA A 16 -12.12 -5.31 19.98
CA ALA A 16 -11.80 -4.27 20.96
C ALA A 16 -10.56 -3.49 20.53
N LEU A 17 -9.47 -4.16 20.16
CA LEU A 17 -8.25 -3.52 19.68
C LEU A 17 -8.50 -2.65 18.43
N ARG A 18 -9.21 -3.19 17.43
CA ARG A 18 -9.57 -2.45 16.21
C ARG A 18 -10.29 -1.14 16.54
N ARG A 19 -11.27 -1.19 17.45
CA ARG A 19 -12.05 -0.01 17.84
C ARG A 19 -11.23 1.01 18.65
N ASP A 20 -10.30 0.54 19.49
CA ASP A 20 -9.35 1.43 20.18
C ASP A 20 -8.45 2.16 19.17
N LEU A 21 -7.88 1.43 18.17
CA LEU A 21 -7.04 2.01 17.13
C LEU A 21 -7.82 2.98 16.24
N HIS A 22 -9.08 2.66 15.92
CA HIS A 22 -9.95 3.53 15.12
C HIS A 22 -10.17 4.90 15.75
N GLN A 23 -10.12 5.00 17.08
CA GLN A 23 -10.28 6.26 17.82
C GLN A 23 -9.02 7.12 17.89
N ILE A 24 -7.87 6.62 17.43
CA ILE A 24 -6.57 7.33 17.43
C ILE A 24 -5.95 7.40 16.01
N PRO A 25 -6.67 7.94 15.02
CA PRO A 25 -6.24 7.94 13.62
C PRO A 25 -5.15 9.00 13.37
N GLU A 26 -3.91 8.69 13.68
CA GLU A 26 -2.75 9.54 13.43
C GLU A 26 -2.28 9.43 11.98
N GLN A 27 -1.63 10.47 11.42
CA GLN A 27 -1.22 10.55 10.03
C GLN A 27 0.31 10.56 9.87
N GLY A 28 0.79 10.01 8.75
CA GLY A 28 2.16 10.10 8.30
C GLY A 28 3.12 9.20 9.08
N LEU A 29 4.34 9.67 9.33
CA LEU A 29 5.43 8.85 9.88
C LEU A 29 5.48 8.82 11.41
N SER A 30 4.91 9.84 12.08
CA SER A 30 4.95 9.99 13.55
C SER A 30 3.58 9.68 14.15
N LEU A 31 3.41 8.48 14.70
CA LEU A 31 2.18 7.91 15.22
C LEU A 31 2.37 7.42 16.68
N PRO A 32 2.72 8.29 17.63
CA PRO A 32 3.12 7.87 18.98
C PRO A 32 2.00 7.19 19.77
N LEU A 33 0.74 7.59 19.61
CA LEU A 33 -0.38 6.98 20.32
C LEU A 33 -0.70 5.59 19.76
N THR A 34 -0.73 5.46 18.43
CA THR A 34 -0.91 4.18 17.73
C THR A 34 0.21 3.22 18.10
N GLN A 35 1.47 3.66 18.05
CA GLN A 35 2.63 2.86 18.44
C GLN A 35 2.50 2.39 19.90
N GLN A 36 2.18 3.31 20.82
CA GLN A 36 1.99 2.97 22.22
C GLN A 36 0.88 1.95 22.44
N ARG A 37 -0.26 2.11 21.74
CA ARG A 37 -1.39 1.18 21.87
C ARG A 37 -1.02 -0.23 21.37
N LEU A 38 -0.28 -0.32 20.27
CA LEU A 38 0.20 -1.60 19.74
C LEU A 38 1.21 -2.25 20.70
N LEU A 39 2.17 -1.50 21.23
CA LEU A 39 3.15 -2.03 22.20
C LEU A 39 2.50 -2.63 23.43
N GLN A 40 1.37 -2.09 23.90
CA GLN A 40 0.59 -2.69 25.00
C GLN A 40 0.07 -4.09 24.65
N GLU A 41 -0.35 -4.31 23.40
CA GLU A 41 -0.79 -5.65 22.95
C GLU A 41 0.35 -6.66 22.78
N LEU A 42 1.56 -6.16 22.59
CA LEU A 42 2.77 -6.99 22.42
C LEU A 42 3.45 -7.31 23.75
N GLU A 43 3.07 -6.65 24.84
CA GLU A 43 3.68 -6.85 26.16
C GLU A 43 3.53 -8.29 26.67
N GLY A 44 4.63 -8.87 27.14
CA GLY A 44 4.63 -10.23 27.69
C GLY A 44 4.67 -11.35 26.65
N LEU A 45 4.63 -11.05 25.35
CA LEU A 45 4.82 -12.06 24.31
C LEU A 45 6.31 -12.43 24.16
N PRO A 46 6.65 -13.66 23.78
CA PRO A 46 8.03 -14.12 23.62
C PRO A 46 8.62 -13.66 22.27
N ILE A 47 8.77 -12.34 22.08
CA ILE A 47 9.19 -11.66 20.86
C ILE A 47 10.31 -10.65 21.15
N GLU A 48 11.09 -10.32 20.13
CA GLU A 48 12.04 -9.22 20.14
C GLU A 48 11.41 -8.02 19.45
N VAL A 49 11.39 -6.84 20.09
CA VAL A 49 10.79 -5.62 19.53
C VAL A 49 11.89 -4.61 19.26
N THR A 50 11.88 -4.07 18.03
CA THR A 50 12.70 -2.95 17.60
C THR A 50 11.79 -1.82 17.13
N LEU A 51 12.06 -0.60 17.59
CA LEU A 51 11.35 0.61 17.17
C LEU A 51 12.15 1.33 16.09
N GLY A 52 11.46 2.00 15.18
CA GLY A 52 12.09 2.86 14.19
C GLY A 52 12.86 4.01 14.83
N GLU A 53 13.90 4.49 14.17
CA GLU A 53 14.71 5.62 14.61
C GLU A 53 14.07 6.96 14.18
N SER A 54 13.57 7.04 12.95
CA SER A 54 13.01 8.26 12.35
C SER A 54 11.49 8.25 12.24
N LEU A 55 10.84 7.12 12.51
CA LEU A 55 9.39 6.93 12.35
C LEU A 55 8.83 6.04 13.47
N SER A 56 7.51 6.10 13.67
CA SER A 56 6.82 5.31 14.73
C SER A 56 6.57 3.85 14.30
N SER A 57 7.52 3.22 13.60
CA SER A 57 7.40 1.83 13.23
C SER A 57 7.68 0.88 14.40
N ILE A 58 7.13 -0.35 14.31
CA ILE A 58 7.44 -1.45 15.21
C ILE A 58 7.83 -2.66 14.34
N THR A 59 8.98 -3.25 14.62
CA THR A 59 9.36 -4.54 14.07
C THR A 59 9.44 -5.56 15.21
N ALA A 60 8.54 -6.54 15.18
CA ALA A 60 8.45 -7.61 16.18
C ALA A 60 8.93 -8.93 15.58
N VAL A 61 9.97 -9.53 16.14
CA VAL A 61 10.55 -10.79 15.66
C VAL A 61 10.19 -11.93 16.60
N ILE A 62 9.53 -12.96 16.05
CA ILE A 62 9.31 -14.24 16.72
C ILE A 62 10.47 -15.16 16.30
N ARG A 63 11.32 -15.58 17.26
CA ARG A 63 12.36 -16.57 17.00
C ARG A 63 11.77 -17.97 17.06
N GLY A 64 11.81 -18.70 15.94
CA GLY A 64 11.38 -20.09 15.89
C GLY A 64 12.36 -21.01 16.60
N THR A 65 11.86 -22.00 17.36
CA THR A 65 12.70 -22.90 18.17
C THR A 65 12.49 -24.40 17.86
N ALA A 66 11.86 -24.72 16.72
CA ALA A 66 11.65 -26.13 16.31
C ALA A 66 12.98 -26.93 16.17
N GLY A 67 14.04 -26.27 15.68
CA GLY A 67 15.36 -26.90 15.54
C GLY A 67 16.03 -27.26 16.86
N GLU A 68 15.76 -26.57 17.95
CA GLU A 68 16.32 -26.84 19.28
C GLU A 68 15.77 -28.14 19.86
N LYS A 69 14.47 -28.43 19.64
CA LYS A 69 13.84 -29.68 20.11
C LYS A 69 14.33 -30.94 19.38
N ALA A 70 14.71 -30.80 18.11
CA ALA A 70 15.18 -31.94 17.30
C ALA A 70 16.59 -32.40 17.61
N GLY A 71 17.29 -31.77 18.56
CA GLY A 71 18.70 -32.10 18.87
C GLY A 71 19.65 -31.86 17.70
N ALA A 72 19.22 -31.06 16.72
CA ALA A 72 20.04 -30.65 15.59
C ALA A 72 21.20 -29.76 16.11
N THR A 73 22.41 -30.13 15.77
CA THR A 73 23.64 -29.48 16.27
C THR A 73 23.88 -28.08 15.70
N ALA A 74 23.01 -27.56 14.88
CA ALA A 74 22.91 -26.14 14.51
C ALA A 74 21.61 -25.89 13.68
N THR A 75 20.78 -24.95 14.09
CA THR A 75 19.90 -24.23 13.17
C THR A 75 20.79 -23.55 12.13
N PRO A 76 20.44 -23.54 10.82
CA PRO A 76 21.18 -22.73 9.86
C PRO A 76 21.31 -21.31 10.41
N THR A 77 22.49 -20.76 10.46
CA THR A 77 22.69 -19.39 10.89
C THR A 77 23.05 -18.55 9.68
N PRO A 78 22.22 -17.59 9.26
CA PRO A 78 20.94 -17.19 9.84
C PRO A 78 19.79 -18.14 9.49
N ALA A 79 18.78 -18.22 10.38
CA ALA A 79 17.54 -18.96 10.11
C ALA A 79 16.71 -18.30 8.99
N PRO A 80 15.93 -19.06 8.19
CA PRO A 80 15.01 -18.46 7.24
C PRO A 80 13.99 -17.61 7.98
N ALA A 81 13.59 -16.49 7.37
CA ALA A 81 12.59 -15.60 7.95
C ALA A 81 11.45 -15.32 6.96
N VAL A 82 10.23 -15.13 7.48
CA VAL A 82 9.08 -14.64 6.72
C VAL A 82 8.66 -13.30 7.28
N LEU A 83 8.39 -12.33 6.40
CA LEU A 83 7.93 -11.00 6.75
C LEU A 83 6.41 -10.91 6.59
N LEU A 84 5.72 -10.40 7.62
CA LEU A 84 4.31 -10.03 7.62
C LEU A 84 4.21 -8.54 7.88
N ARG A 85 3.45 -7.81 7.05
CA ARG A 85 3.34 -6.34 7.16
C ARG A 85 1.90 -5.88 7.37
N SER A 86 1.73 -4.88 8.21
CA SER A 86 0.59 -3.97 8.21
C SER A 86 1.07 -2.52 8.16
N ASP A 87 0.30 -1.67 7.49
CA ASP A 87 0.35 -0.22 7.62
C ASP A 87 -0.32 0.26 8.91
N MET A 88 -0.11 1.54 9.29
CA MET A 88 -0.56 2.08 10.57
C MET A 88 -1.27 3.44 10.48
N ASP A 89 -0.97 4.23 9.46
CA ASP A 89 -1.40 5.62 9.38
C ASP A 89 -2.86 5.76 8.93
N ALA A 90 -3.41 6.94 9.18
CA ALA A 90 -4.77 7.32 8.84
C ALA A 90 -4.78 8.49 7.86
N LEU A 91 -5.96 8.90 7.45
CA LEU A 91 -6.20 9.93 6.44
C LEU A 91 -6.86 11.18 7.04
N PRO A 92 -6.62 12.39 6.45
CA PRO A 92 -7.28 13.63 6.82
C PRO A 92 -8.73 13.67 6.28
N VAL A 93 -9.54 12.73 6.74
CA VAL A 93 -10.95 12.57 6.36
C VAL A 93 -11.82 12.79 7.57
N VAL A 94 -12.82 13.68 7.46
CA VAL A 94 -13.84 13.85 8.48
C VAL A 94 -14.81 12.68 8.40
N GLU A 95 -14.88 11.89 9.46
CA GLU A 95 -15.67 10.66 9.48
C GLU A 95 -17.18 10.93 9.52
N GLU A 96 -17.94 10.26 8.65
CA GLU A 96 -19.39 10.30 8.56
C GLU A 96 -20.05 8.92 8.66
N THR A 97 -19.38 7.95 9.27
CA THR A 97 -19.85 6.55 9.35
C THR A 97 -21.01 6.37 10.33
N GLY A 98 -21.10 7.22 11.37
CA GLY A 98 -22.10 7.07 12.45
C GLY A 98 -21.82 5.92 13.41
N LEU A 99 -20.62 5.32 13.39
CA LEU A 99 -20.19 4.31 14.34
C LEU A 99 -20.09 4.87 15.77
N ASP A 100 -20.25 4.03 16.78
CA ASP A 100 -20.20 4.43 18.20
C ASP A 100 -18.75 4.55 18.73
N PHE A 101 -17.76 4.23 17.92
CA PHE A 101 -16.31 4.30 18.20
C PHE A 101 -15.54 5.22 17.24
N VAL A 102 -16.18 6.26 16.71
CA VAL A 102 -15.51 7.29 15.90
C VAL A 102 -14.48 8.07 16.70
N ASN A 103 -13.48 8.64 15.99
CA ASN A 103 -12.55 9.58 16.62
C ASN A 103 -13.32 10.82 17.15
N PRO A 104 -13.22 11.13 18.46
CA PRO A 104 -13.97 12.25 19.03
C PRO A 104 -13.56 13.63 18.48
N ASP A 105 -12.33 13.78 17.96
CA ASP A 105 -11.83 15.03 17.39
C ASP A 105 -12.22 15.23 15.91
N ALA A 106 -12.79 14.21 15.27
CA ALA A 106 -13.41 14.21 13.93
C ALA A 106 -12.58 14.86 12.80
N THR A 107 -11.25 14.92 12.91
CA THR A 107 -10.37 15.52 11.89
C THR A 107 -9.75 14.50 10.97
N ASN A 108 -9.62 13.26 11.44
CA ASN A 108 -8.95 12.15 10.76
C ASN A 108 -9.77 10.88 10.91
N MET A 109 -9.54 9.93 10.01
CA MET A 109 -10.23 8.64 10.01
C MET A 109 -9.32 7.55 9.45
N HIS A 110 -9.41 6.33 10.01
CA HIS A 110 -8.88 5.13 9.33
C HIS A 110 -9.77 4.73 8.14
N ALA A 111 -9.86 5.64 7.15
CA ALA A 111 -10.71 5.47 5.98
C ALA A 111 -10.16 4.44 4.98
N CYS A 112 -8.93 3.95 5.17
CA CYS A 112 -8.34 2.86 4.39
C CYS A 112 -8.35 1.51 5.12
N GLY A 113 -8.76 1.48 6.40
CA GLY A 113 -8.89 0.24 7.17
C GLY A 113 -7.59 -0.26 7.80
N HIS A 114 -6.58 0.60 7.95
CA HIS A 114 -5.30 0.22 8.56
C HIS A 114 -5.44 -0.21 10.03
N ASP A 115 -6.46 0.24 10.74
CA ASP A 115 -6.84 -0.27 12.06
C ASP A 115 -7.20 -1.77 12.04
N LEU A 116 -7.84 -2.28 10.96
CA LEU A 116 -8.06 -3.71 10.77
C LEU A 116 -6.74 -4.43 10.43
N HIS A 117 -5.89 -3.82 9.60
CA HIS A 117 -4.61 -4.44 9.20
C HIS A 117 -3.70 -4.66 10.41
N MET A 118 -3.51 -3.61 11.23
CA MET A 118 -2.76 -3.72 12.49
C MET A 118 -3.33 -4.80 13.40
N THR A 119 -4.65 -4.82 13.55
CA THR A 119 -5.35 -5.80 14.39
C THR A 119 -5.17 -7.23 13.88
N MET A 120 -5.28 -7.46 12.56
CA MET A 120 -5.04 -8.78 11.98
C MET A 120 -3.60 -9.24 12.18
N LEU A 121 -2.62 -8.33 12.06
CA LEU A 121 -1.22 -8.65 12.30
C LEU A 121 -0.93 -8.96 13.78
N VAL A 122 -1.53 -8.22 14.73
CA VAL A 122 -1.46 -8.54 16.16
C VAL A 122 -2.05 -9.92 16.44
N GLY A 123 -3.19 -10.24 15.82
CA GLY A 123 -3.80 -11.56 15.91
C GLY A 123 -2.87 -12.66 15.41
N ALA A 124 -2.30 -12.50 14.22
CA ALA A 124 -1.34 -13.44 13.63
C ALA A 124 -0.10 -13.62 14.51
N LEU A 125 0.44 -12.52 15.04
CA LEU A 125 1.60 -12.53 15.92
C LEU A 125 1.32 -13.32 17.21
N LYS A 126 0.16 -13.12 17.86
CA LYS A 126 -0.26 -13.90 19.04
C LYS A 126 -0.35 -15.40 18.72
N LEU A 127 -1.00 -15.76 17.62
CA LEU A 127 -1.14 -17.14 17.16
C LEU A 127 0.22 -17.80 16.91
N LEU A 128 1.14 -17.10 16.25
CA LEU A 128 2.48 -17.61 15.94
C LEU A 128 3.36 -17.71 17.20
N ALA A 129 3.27 -16.75 18.11
CA ALA A 129 4.02 -16.74 19.37
C ALA A 129 3.64 -17.94 20.27
N GLU A 130 2.38 -18.35 20.28
CA GLU A 130 1.90 -19.56 20.98
C GLU A 130 2.54 -20.85 20.42
N HIS A 131 2.94 -20.86 19.14
CA HIS A 131 3.48 -22.02 18.42
C HIS A 131 4.93 -21.84 17.96
N ARG A 132 5.69 -20.90 18.56
CA ARG A 132 7.07 -20.62 18.16
C ARG A 132 7.98 -21.84 18.17
N ASP A 133 7.67 -22.82 19.01
CA ASP A 133 8.41 -24.08 19.15
C ASP A 133 8.13 -25.08 18.03
N GLU A 134 7.21 -24.79 17.15
CA GLU A 134 6.92 -25.52 15.92
C GLU A 134 7.44 -24.79 14.66
N LEU A 135 7.98 -23.57 14.79
CA LEU A 135 8.50 -22.78 13.66
C LEU A 135 9.99 -23.12 13.41
N ALA A 136 10.31 -23.50 12.16
CA ALA A 136 11.70 -23.82 11.76
C ALA A 136 12.50 -22.59 11.31
N GLY A 137 11.98 -21.39 11.53
CA GLY A 137 12.61 -20.12 11.21
C GLY A 137 11.91 -18.95 11.91
N ASP A 138 12.32 -17.73 11.60
CA ASP A 138 11.85 -16.52 12.25
C ASP A 138 10.65 -15.91 11.52
N VAL A 139 9.78 -15.23 12.28
CA VAL A 139 8.73 -14.39 11.69
C VAL A 139 8.96 -12.94 12.07
N VAL A 140 9.04 -12.07 11.06
CA VAL A 140 9.21 -10.62 11.20
C VAL A 140 7.87 -9.94 10.96
N CYS A 141 7.23 -9.48 12.03
CA CYS A 141 5.97 -8.72 11.96
C CYS A 141 6.29 -7.23 11.94
N VAL A 142 5.85 -6.55 10.90
CA VAL A 142 6.17 -5.14 10.60
C VAL A 142 4.90 -4.30 10.71
N PHE A 143 4.89 -3.34 11.64
CA PHE A 143 3.89 -2.29 11.73
C PHE A 143 4.51 -1.03 11.16
N GLN A 144 4.06 -0.62 9.98
CA GLN A 144 4.66 0.42 9.16
C GLN A 144 3.78 1.67 9.15
N PRO A 145 4.25 2.84 9.63
CA PRO A 145 3.58 4.12 9.41
C PRO A 145 3.86 4.69 8.02
N GLY A 146 3.02 5.61 7.55
CA GLY A 146 3.29 6.45 6.40
C GLY A 146 3.10 5.78 5.03
N GLU A 147 2.14 4.87 4.90
CA GLU A 147 1.76 4.31 3.59
C GLU A 147 1.10 5.37 2.70
N GLU A 148 0.25 6.22 3.27
CA GLU A 148 -0.56 7.23 2.58
C GLU A 148 0.26 8.44 2.08
N GLY A 149 1.23 8.15 1.20
CA GLY A 149 2.03 9.15 0.50
C GLY A 149 3.28 9.65 1.24
N PHE A 150 3.68 9.01 2.34
CA PHE A 150 4.88 9.36 3.11
C PHE A 150 6.04 8.38 2.94
N ASP A 151 5.85 7.32 2.14
CA ASP A 151 6.90 6.37 1.77
C ASP A 151 7.53 5.63 2.96
N GLY A 152 6.69 5.25 3.93
CA GLY A 152 7.14 4.60 5.16
C GLY A 152 7.89 3.29 4.95
N ALA A 153 7.52 2.53 3.89
CA ALA A 153 8.25 1.32 3.52
C ALA A 153 9.71 1.60 3.19
N GLN A 154 10.00 2.67 2.42
CA GLN A 154 11.40 3.04 2.09
C GLN A 154 12.18 3.43 3.34
N HIS A 155 11.58 4.22 4.23
CA HIS A 155 12.23 4.59 5.49
C HIS A 155 12.63 3.36 6.31
N MET A 156 11.74 2.36 6.43
CA MET A 156 12.06 1.12 7.14
C MET A 156 13.13 0.28 6.44
N LEU A 157 13.13 0.26 5.10
CA LEU A 157 14.20 -0.40 4.32
C LEU A 157 15.54 0.27 4.55
N ASP A 158 15.59 1.60 4.57
CA ASP A 158 16.80 2.38 4.84
C ASP A 158 17.31 2.20 6.27
N GLU A 159 16.43 1.93 7.24
CA GLU A 159 16.78 1.56 8.61
C GLU A 159 17.20 0.07 8.77
N GLY A 160 17.28 -0.69 7.68
CA GLY A 160 17.81 -2.06 7.68
C GLY A 160 16.79 -3.16 8.02
N LEU A 161 15.51 -2.92 7.75
CA LEU A 161 14.42 -3.87 8.03
C LEU A 161 14.72 -5.30 7.53
N LEU A 162 15.27 -5.44 6.33
CA LEU A 162 15.48 -6.75 5.70
C LEU A 162 16.63 -7.56 6.31
N GLU A 163 17.50 -6.93 7.08
CA GLU A 163 18.66 -7.53 7.74
C GLU A 163 18.43 -7.82 9.23
N ILE A 164 17.25 -7.51 9.77
CA ILE A 164 16.97 -7.55 11.23
C ILE A 164 17.13 -8.95 11.84
N THR A 165 16.96 -10.01 11.06
CA THR A 165 17.21 -11.41 11.49
C THR A 165 18.59 -11.94 11.06
N GLY A 166 19.41 -11.10 10.43
CA GLY A 166 20.74 -11.46 9.90
C GLY A 166 20.73 -12.01 8.48
N ALA A 167 19.56 -12.18 7.86
CA ALA A 167 19.38 -12.50 6.45
C ALA A 167 18.05 -11.93 5.93
N LYS A 168 17.97 -11.72 4.61
CA LYS A 168 16.71 -11.32 3.96
C LYS A 168 15.61 -12.35 4.20
N PRO A 169 14.36 -11.92 4.44
CA PRO A 169 13.21 -12.81 4.45
C PRO A 169 13.10 -13.63 3.15
N VAL A 170 12.65 -14.87 3.25
CA VAL A 170 12.42 -15.75 2.09
C VAL A 170 11.08 -15.49 1.43
N ALA A 171 10.15 -14.85 2.13
CA ALA A 171 8.87 -14.40 1.60
C ALA A 171 8.33 -13.23 2.42
N ALA A 172 7.45 -12.41 1.79
CA ALA A 172 6.77 -11.29 2.42
C ALA A 172 5.28 -11.28 2.07
N TYR A 173 4.41 -11.04 3.08
CA TYR A 173 2.96 -11.00 2.88
C TYR A 173 2.35 -9.78 3.57
N ALA A 174 1.39 -9.14 2.89
CA ALA A 174 0.55 -8.09 3.45
C ALA A 174 -0.91 -8.31 3.05
N LEU A 175 -1.85 -7.97 3.94
CA LEU A 175 -3.29 -7.93 3.68
C LEU A 175 -3.75 -6.49 3.59
N HIS A 176 -4.74 -6.22 2.72
CA HIS A 176 -5.41 -4.92 2.67
C HIS A 176 -6.93 -5.10 2.53
N VAL A 177 -7.70 -4.45 3.40
CA VAL A 177 -9.16 -4.53 3.40
C VAL A 177 -9.81 -3.52 2.45
N PHE A 178 -10.94 -3.92 1.86
CA PHE A 178 -11.74 -3.07 0.97
C PHE A 178 -13.16 -2.95 1.49
N SER A 179 -13.64 -1.70 1.67
CA SER A 179 -14.95 -1.36 2.23
C SER A 179 -16.13 -1.59 1.26
N SER A 180 -15.85 -1.72 -0.04
CA SER A 180 -16.79 -2.05 -1.09
C SER A 180 -16.09 -2.74 -2.26
N HIS A 181 -16.82 -3.10 -3.32
CA HIS A 181 -16.38 -3.81 -4.53
C HIS A 181 -15.95 -5.27 -4.33
N ILE A 182 -15.65 -5.71 -3.11
CA ILE A 182 -15.25 -7.09 -2.82
C ILE A 182 -16.12 -7.59 -1.66
N GLU A 183 -16.81 -8.73 -1.84
CA GLU A 183 -17.62 -9.35 -0.80
C GLU A 183 -16.80 -9.62 0.46
N SER A 184 -17.40 -9.43 1.64
CA SER A 184 -16.74 -9.69 2.91
C SER A 184 -16.20 -11.12 3.01
N GLY A 185 -14.95 -11.25 3.45
CA GLY A 185 -14.24 -12.52 3.60
C GLY A 185 -13.70 -13.14 2.32
N ARG A 186 -13.82 -12.47 1.15
CA ARG A 186 -13.23 -12.90 -0.11
C ARG A 186 -11.81 -12.33 -0.26
N PHE A 187 -10.85 -13.18 -0.57
CA PHE A 187 -9.45 -12.83 -0.83
C PHE A 187 -9.19 -12.79 -2.33
N LEU A 188 -8.53 -11.73 -2.80
CA LEU A 188 -8.09 -11.59 -4.17
C LEU A 188 -6.63 -11.98 -4.30
N VAL A 189 -6.32 -12.95 -5.16
CA VAL A 189 -4.94 -13.39 -5.41
C VAL A 189 -4.68 -13.42 -6.91
N ARG A 190 -3.66 -12.68 -7.34
CA ARG A 190 -3.26 -12.59 -8.74
C ARG A 190 -1.74 -12.64 -8.84
N GLN A 191 -1.22 -13.44 -9.77
CA GLN A 191 0.20 -13.42 -10.15
C GLN A 191 0.54 -12.14 -10.92
N GLY A 192 1.75 -11.63 -10.73
CA GLY A 192 2.20 -10.41 -11.40
C GLY A 192 1.57 -9.15 -10.81
N ALA A 193 1.34 -8.12 -11.61
CA ALA A 193 0.82 -6.85 -11.12
C ALA A 193 -0.56 -7.01 -10.47
N ILE A 194 -0.68 -6.70 -9.17
CA ILE A 194 -1.95 -6.64 -8.43
C ILE A 194 -2.43 -5.20 -8.27
N MET A 195 -1.50 -4.24 -8.14
CA MET A 195 -1.79 -2.80 -8.14
C MET A 195 -0.85 -2.04 -9.06
N SER A 196 -1.24 -0.81 -9.46
CA SER A 196 -0.44 0.05 -10.32
C SER A 196 0.76 0.65 -9.58
N ALA A 197 1.77 1.09 -10.34
CA ALA A 197 2.70 2.11 -9.88
C ALA A 197 2.00 3.46 -9.70
N SER A 198 2.58 4.34 -8.90
CA SER A 198 2.15 5.73 -8.72
C SER A 198 3.32 6.66 -8.92
N ASP A 199 3.21 7.57 -9.91
CA ASP A 199 4.17 8.63 -10.12
C ASP A 199 3.45 9.98 -10.22
N THR A 200 4.18 11.06 -9.92
CA THR A 200 3.68 12.43 -10.02
C THR A 200 4.56 13.24 -10.97
N VAL A 201 3.95 14.06 -11.82
CA VAL A 201 4.67 15.00 -12.68
C VAL A 201 4.25 16.41 -12.32
N ARG A 202 5.23 17.19 -11.85
CA ARG A 202 5.09 18.63 -11.60
C ARG A 202 5.73 19.39 -12.72
N MET A 203 5.04 20.39 -13.28
CA MET A 203 5.49 21.16 -14.44
C MET A 203 5.28 22.63 -14.18
N VAL A 204 6.30 23.44 -14.48
CA VAL A 204 6.20 24.91 -14.50
C VAL A 204 6.62 25.40 -15.88
N VAL A 205 5.65 25.85 -16.67
CA VAL A 205 5.86 26.42 -18.01
C VAL A 205 6.05 27.93 -17.88
N ARG A 206 7.18 28.44 -18.37
CA ARG A 206 7.52 29.87 -18.29
C ARG A 206 7.57 30.48 -19.68
N GLY A 207 6.85 31.59 -19.84
CA GLY A 207 6.83 32.40 -21.05
C GLY A 207 7.29 33.82 -20.77
N HIS A 208 6.68 34.74 -21.47
CA HIS A 208 6.83 36.20 -21.27
C HIS A 208 5.46 36.86 -21.35
N GLY A 209 5.03 37.46 -20.26
CA GLY A 209 3.70 38.07 -20.13
C GLY A 209 3.52 39.29 -21.04
N GLY A 210 2.24 39.63 -21.25
CA GLY A 210 1.91 40.74 -22.12
C GLY A 210 0.44 41.10 -22.18
N HIS A 211 0.14 42.09 -23.01
CA HIS A 211 -1.24 42.51 -23.23
C HIS A 211 -1.97 41.51 -24.12
N GLY A 212 -3.13 40.97 -23.66
CA GLY A 212 -3.90 39.94 -24.36
C GLY A 212 -4.30 40.31 -25.81
N SER A 213 -4.41 41.60 -26.17
CA SER A 213 -4.68 42.06 -27.54
C SER A 213 -3.41 42.17 -28.42
N ALA A 214 -2.21 42.02 -27.85
CA ALA A 214 -0.93 42.08 -28.55
C ALA A 214 -0.11 40.82 -28.32
N PRO A 215 -0.62 39.61 -28.58
CA PRO A 215 0.06 38.33 -28.24
C PRO A 215 1.36 38.12 -28.98
N HIS A 216 1.60 38.81 -30.12
CA HIS A 216 2.83 38.76 -30.88
C HIS A 216 4.01 39.43 -30.16
N GLN A 217 3.76 40.14 -29.06
CA GLN A 217 4.79 40.77 -28.20
C GLN A 217 5.05 39.97 -26.93
N ALA A 218 4.36 38.84 -26.75
CA ALA A 218 4.45 37.95 -25.60
C ALA A 218 4.88 36.54 -26.03
N ILE A 219 5.23 35.70 -25.07
CA ILE A 219 5.40 34.26 -25.23
C ILE A 219 4.38 33.59 -24.27
N ASP A 220 3.27 33.09 -24.82
CA ASP A 220 2.11 32.68 -24.05
C ASP A 220 2.26 31.28 -23.44
N PRO A 221 2.47 31.15 -22.12
CA PRO A 221 2.58 29.85 -21.47
C PRO A 221 1.26 29.11 -21.34
N ILE A 222 0.10 29.79 -21.40
CA ILE A 222 -1.23 29.12 -21.35
C ILE A 222 -1.45 28.31 -22.62
N THR A 223 -1.21 28.93 -23.78
CA THR A 223 -1.37 28.25 -25.08
C THR A 223 -0.40 27.08 -25.22
N ALA A 224 0.86 27.26 -24.79
CA ALA A 224 1.86 26.20 -24.76
C ALA A 224 1.44 25.04 -23.85
N SER A 225 1.00 25.33 -22.62
CA SER A 225 0.54 24.31 -21.66
C SER A 225 -0.68 23.52 -22.16
N ALA A 226 -1.64 24.17 -22.79
CA ALA A 226 -2.79 23.49 -23.40
C ALA A 226 -2.35 22.53 -24.54
N ALA A 227 -1.37 22.93 -25.35
CA ALA A 227 -0.77 22.07 -26.38
C ALA A 227 -0.02 20.88 -25.75
N MET A 228 0.70 21.08 -24.64
CA MET A 228 1.38 20.02 -23.87
C MET A 228 0.39 18.96 -23.38
N VAL A 229 -0.72 19.37 -22.74
CA VAL A 229 -1.77 18.46 -22.29
C VAL A 229 -2.28 17.61 -23.47
N SER A 230 -2.64 18.24 -24.59
CA SER A 230 -3.14 17.54 -25.78
C SER A 230 -2.13 16.58 -26.39
N ALA A 231 -0.85 16.98 -26.46
CA ALA A 231 0.24 16.16 -26.98
C ALA A 231 0.48 14.93 -26.09
N LEU A 232 0.48 15.08 -24.76
CA LEU A 232 0.64 13.99 -23.82
C LEU A 232 -0.52 12.98 -23.88
N GLN A 233 -1.78 13.43 -23.99
CA GLN A 233 -2.91 12.52 -24.18
C GLN A 233 -2.82 11.76 -25.51
N THR A 234 -2.33 12.42 -26.57
CA THR A 234 -2.03 11.75 -27.85
C THR A 234 -0.91 10.75 -27.71
N MET A 235 0.16 11.07 -26.98
CA MET A 235 1.30 10.21 -26.72
C MET A 235 0.85 8.92 -26.02
N VAL A 236 0.03 9.01 -24.96
CA VAL A 236 -0.53 7.83 -24.26
C VAL A 236 -1.18 6.85 -25.24
N THR A 237 -2.01 7.34 -26.16
CA THR A 237 -2.73 6.47 -27.11
C THR A 237 -1.88 5.96 -28.28
N ARG A 238 -0.68 6.51 -28.53
CA ARG A 238 0.16 6.18 -29.70
C ARG A 238 1.46 5.45 -29.33
N ARG A 239 1.85 5.47 -28.06
CA ARG A 239 3.14 4.89 -27.61
C ARG A 239 2.99 3.65 -26.74
N PHE A 240 1.82 3.45 -26.13
CA PHE A 240 1.58 2.35 -25.20
C PHE A 240 0.62 1.32 -25.76
N ASP A 241 0.86 0.05 -25.42
CA ASP A 241 0.00 -1.07 -25.79
C ASP A 241 -1.31 -0.98 -24.99
N ALA A 242 -2.44 -1.15 -25.68
CA ALA A 242 -3.76 -1.15 -25.03
C ALA A 242 -3.95 -2.32 -24.03
N PHE A 243 -3.15 -3.37 -24.12
CA PHE A 243 -3.15 -4.54 -23.21
C PHE A 243 -2.16 -4.40 -22.03
N ASP A 244 -1.28 -3.39 -22.06
CA ASP A 244 -0.47 -2.95 -20.93
C ASP A 244 -0.72 -1.45 -20.73
N PRO A 245 -1.90 -1.10 -20.19
CA PRO A 245 -2.41 0.27 -20.20
C PRO A 245 -1.63 1.18 -19.26
N VAL A 246 -1.70 2.47 -19.55
CA VAL A 246 -1.18 3.54 -18.69
C VAL A 246 -2.24 4.61 -18.50
N VAL A 247 -2.20 5.30 -17.36
CA VAL A 247 -3.04 6.46 -17.07
C VAL A 247 -2.15 7.67 -16.88
N LEU A 248 -2.52 8.78 -17.50
CA LEU A 248 -1.95 10.10 -17.24
C LEU A 248 -3.11 11.10 -17.15
N SER A 249 -3.30 11.65 -15.93
CA SER A 249 -4.40 12.56 -15.64
C SER A 249 -3.88 13.85 -15.01
N PHE A 250 -4.34 14.99 -15.53
CA PHE A 250 -4.01 16.29 -14.97
C PHE A 250 -5.02 16.66 -13.88
N GLY A 251 -4.54 16.81 -12.65
CA GLY A 251 -5.33 17.22 -11.48
C GLY A 251 -5.28 18.73 -11.22
N MET A 252 -4.27 19.43 -11.75
CA MET A 252 -4.11 20.86 -11.59
C MET A 252 -3.59 21.51 -12.86
N PHE A 253 -4.19 22.67 -13.21
CA PHE A 253 -3.74 23.58 -14.25
C PHE A 253 -4.01 25.00 -13.77
N ARG A 254 -2.98 25.78 -13.47
CA ARG A 254 -3.09 27.14 -12.91
C ARG A 254 -2.24 28.12 -13.68
N GLY A 255 -2.86 29.20 -14.16
CA GLY A 255 -2.18 30.31 -14.85
C GLY A 255 -3.12 31.43 -15.18
N GLY A 256 -2.60 32.67 -15.17
CA GLY A 256 -3.39 33.87 -15.46
C GLY A 256 -4.21 34.37 -14.26
N SER A 257 -4.67 35.62 -14.36
CA SER A 257 -5.46 36.30 -13.33
C SER A 257 -6.67 37.06 -13.91
N THR A 258 -6.62 37.45 -15.18
CA THR A 258 -7.68 38.20 -15.88
C THR A 258 -7.57 37.94 -17.39
N GLU A 259 -8.65 38.20 -18.12
CA GLU A 259 -8.85 37.84 -19.53
C GLU A 259 -7.93 38.59 -20.51
N ASN A 260 -7.41 39.74 -20.11
CA ASN A 260 -6.64 40.64 -21.01
C ASN A 260 -5.13 40.69 -20.69
N VAL A 261 -4.64 39.78 -19.81
CA VAL A 261 -3.22 39.68 -19.42
C VAL A 261 -2.71 38.27 -19.69
N ILE A 262 -1.70 38.15 -20.55
CA ILE A 262 -0.92 36.91 -20.71
C ILE A 262 0.02 36.79 -19.53
N PRO A 263 0.01 35.68 -18.76
CA PRO A 263 0.84 35.51 -17.56
C PRO A 263 2.29 35.16 -17.90
N GLU A 264 3.16 35.24 -16.90
CA GLU A 264 4.56 34.83 -17.01
C GLU A 264 4.75 33.29 -16.91
N SER A 265 3.82 32.59 -16.25
CA SER A 265 3.93 31.15 -16.04
C SER A 265 2.59 30.45 -15.89
N VAL A 266 2.63 29.12 -16.09
CA VAL A 266 1.55 28.15 -15.80
C VAL A 266 2.14 26.99 -15.03
N GLU A 267 1.43 26.56 -13.99
CA GLU A 267 1.73 25.38 -13.19
C GLU A 267 0.75 24.26 -13.52
N MET A 268 1.29 23.03 -13.67
CA MET A 268 0.48 21.84 -13.89
C MET A 268 0.95 20.69 -12.99
N LEU A 269 -0.02 19.88 -12.51
CA LEU A 269 0.25 18.63 -11.83
C LEU A 269 -0.50 17.50 -12.53
N ALA A 270 0.19 16.39 -12.73
CA ALA A 270 -0.39 15.18 -13.29
C ALA A 270 -0.01 13.96 -12.44
N THR A 271 -0.95 13.01 -12.35
CA THR A 271 -0.69 11.68 -11.81
C THR A 271 -0.51 10.69 -12.95
N VAL A 272 0.42 9.76 -12.77
CA VAL A 272 0.69 8.65 -13.69
C VAL A 272 0.46 7.33 -12.98
N ARG A 273 -0.19 6.38 -13.69
CA ARG A 273 -0.33 4.99 -13.26
C ARG A 273 0.14 4.07 -14.37
N THR A 274 0.94 3.08 -14.02
CA THR A 274 1.45 2.04 -14.94
C THR A 274 1.36 0.67 -14.28
N PHE A 275 1.30 -0.40 -15.06
CA PHE A 275 1.14 -1.77 -14.58
C PHE A 275 2.35 -2.65 -14.93
N SER A 276 3.40 -2.06 -15.51
CA SER A 276 4.69 -2.69 -15.76
C SER A 276 5.83 -1.68 -15.59
N GLU A 277 6.98 -2.13 -15.09
CA GLU A 277 8.18 -1.29 -14.98
C GLU A 277 8.67 -0.81 -16.35
N LYS A 278 8.50 -1.65 -17.39
CA LYS A 278 8.80 -1.25 -18.77
C LYS A 278 8.02 0.00 -19.18
N ASN A 279 6.70 0.02 -18.93
CA ASN A 279 5.87 1.17 -19.28
C ASN A 279 6.08 2.34 -18.34
N ARG A 280 6.48 2.11 -17.08
CA ARG A 280 6.83 3.16 -16.11
C ARG A 280 8.04 3.96 -16.60
N GLU A 281 9.14 3.30 -16.97
CA GLU A 281 10.33 3.94 -17.53
C GLU A 281 10.07 4.60 -18.89
N LEU A 282 9.28 3.93 -19.76
CA LEU A 282 8.89 4.51 -21.04
C LEU A 282 8.05 5.78 -20.85
N MET A 283 7.11 5.78 -19.90
CA MET A 283 6.28 6.94 -19.58
C MET A 283 7.14 8.12 -19.15
N ARG A 284 8.06 7.90 -18.21
CA ARG A 284 8.99 8.95 -17.74
C ARG A 284 9.75 9.59 -18.90
N SER A 285 10.31 8.78 -19.77
CA SER A 285 11.12 9.26 -20.89
C SER A 285 10.29 9.98 -21.97
N GLU A 286 9.11 9.45 -22.31
CA GLU A 286 8.26 10.03 -23.35
C GLU A 286 7.54 11.30 -22.88
N VAL A 287 7.14 11.39 -21.58
CA VAL A 287 6.59 12.63 -21.00
C VAL A 287 7.57 13.78 -21.12
N VAL A 288 8.82 13.60 -20.67
CA VAL A 288 9.86 14.63 -20.74
C VAL A 288 10.09 15.05 -22.19
N LYS A 289 10.29 14.10 -23.09
CA LYS A 289 10.54 14.36 -24.51
C LYS A 289 9.40 15.14 -25.19
N VAL A 290 8.14 14.79 -24.90
CA VAL A 290 6.98 15.50 -25.49
C VAL A 290 6.89 16.92 -24.95
N LEU A 291 7.08 17.10 -23.62
CA LEU A 291 7.01 18.41 -22.99
C LEU A 291 8.10 19.35 -23.52
N GLU A 292 9.36 18.88 -23.61
CA GLU A 292 10.46 19.65 -24.17
C GLU A 292 10.22 20.01 -25.64
N GLY A 293 9.73 19.07 -26.46
CA GLY A 293 9.43 19.32 -27.88
C GLY A 293 8.33 20.35 -28.09
N VAL A 294 7.28 20.36 -27.24
CA VAL A 294 6.23 21.37 -27.30
C VAL A 294 6.73 22.70 -26.77
N ALA A 295 7.57 22.72 -25.73
CA ALA A 295 8.17 23.92 -25.18
C ALA A 295 9.00 24.65 -26.25
N ASP A 296 9.86 23.92 -26.97
CA ASP A 296 10.67 24.46 -28.10
C ASP A 296 9.77 25.05 -29.18
N ALA A 297 8.70 24.33 -29.59
CA ALA A 297 7.79 24.78 -30.64
C ALA A 297 7.04 26.08 -30.28
N HIS A 298 6.81 26.32 -28.98
CA HIS A 298 6.12 27.51 -28.46
C HIS A 298 7.08 28.58 -27.91
N SER A 299 8.39 28.36 -27.97
CA SER A 299 9.40 29.26 -27.43
C SER A 299 9.30 29.55 -25.93
N VAL A 300 8.70 28.62 -25.16
CA VAL A 300 8.64 28.67 -23.72
C VAL A 300 9.76 27.83 -23.10
N THR A 301 10.05 28.04 -21.80
CA THR A 301 10.88 27.14 -21.02
C THR A 301 9.98 26.31 -20.10
N ILE A 302 10.43 25.10 -19.72
CA ILE A 302 9.69 24.24 -18.83
C ILE A 302 10.62 23.62 -17.77
N ASP A 303 10.21 23.70 -16.53
CA ASP A 303 10.78 22.92 -15.43
C ASP A 303 9.92 21.68 -15.24
N ILE A 304 10.52 20.49 -15.26
CA ILE A 304 9.84 19.20 -15.14
C ILE A 304 10.43 18.47 -13.94
N ASP A 305 9.59 18.16 -12.97
CA ASP A 305 9.89 17.26 -11.86
C ASP A 305 9.02 16.02 -12.00
N TYR A 306 9.62 14.90 -12.43
CA TYR A 306 8.99 13.61 -12.56
C TYR A 306 9.39 12.73 -11.38
N GLU A 307 8.53 12.67 -10.38
CA GLU A 307 8.73 11.93 -9.15
C GLU A 307 8.16 10.51 -9.28
N MET A 308 9.04 9.51 -9.23
CA MET A 308 8.66 8.10 -9.17
C MET A 308 8.44 7.72 -7.71
N LEU A 309 7.18 7.55 -7.30
CA LEU A 309 6.80 7.28 -5.91
C LEU A 309 6.82 5.78 -5.60
N TYR A 310 5.76 5.06 -5.98
CA TYR A 310 5.60 3.64 -5.66
C TYR A 310 5.74 2.80 -6.93
N PRO A 311 6.57 1.74 -6.93
CA PRO A 311 6.66 0.80 -8.05
C PRO A 311 5.36 0.00 -8.22
N VAL A 312 5.26 -0.76 -9.30
CA VAL A 312 4.15 -1.70 -9.49
C VAL A 312 4.12 -2.70 -8.34
N THR A 313 2.99 -2.81 -7.64
CA THR A 313 2.82 -3.88 -6.64
C THR A 313 2.69 -5.20 -7.38
N LYS A 314 3.76 -5.98 -7.35
CA LYS A 314 3.89 -7.19 -8.16
C LYS A 314 4.02 -8.41 -7.26
N ASN A 315 3.02 -9.27 -7.29
CA ASN A 315 3.05 -10.55 -6.60
C ASN A 315 3.97 -11.53 -7.32
N ASP A 316 4.81 -12.23 -6.57
CA ASP A 316 5.56 -13.39 -7.05
C ASP A 316 4.61 -14.50 -7.47
N ALA A 317 4.93 -15.24 -8.53
CA ALA A 317 4.01 -16.22 -9.10
C ALA A 317 3.85 -17.46 -8.20
N ASP A 318 4.95 -17.97 -7.66
CA ASP A 318 4.96 -19.17 -6.82
C ASP A 318 4.33 -18.87 -5.46
N GLU A 319 4.64 -17.71 -4.86
CA GLU A 319 4.04 -17.26 -3.61
C GLU A 319 2.53 -16.96 -3.79
N ALA A 320 2.10 -16.43 -4.93
CA ALA A 320 0.68 -16.20 -5.22
C ALA A 320 -0.10 -17.52 -5.33
N ASP A 321 0.47 -18.56 -5.96
CA ASP A 321 -0.16 -19.88 -6.01
C ASP A 321 -0.19 -20.54 -4.63
N PHE A 322 0.86 -20.38 -3.83
CA PHE A 322 0.92 -20.84 -2.45
C PHE A 322 -0.16 -20.16 -1.57
N VAL A 323 -0.31 -18.84 -1.67
CA VAL A 323 -1.36 -18.08 -0.97
C VAL A 323 -2.75 -18.56 -1.41
N ALA A 324 -2.99 -18.67 -2.72
CA ALA A 324 -4.28 -19.09 -3.26
C ALA A 324 -4.66 -20.51 -2.80
N GLY A 325 -3.71 -21.44 -2.81
CA GLY A 325 -3.93 -22.79 -2.29
C GLY A 325 -4.24 -22.79 -0.79
N THR A 326 -3.56 -21.94 -0.03
CA THR A 326 -3.80 -21.80 1.42
C THR A 326 -5.18 -21.21 1.72
N VAL A 327 -5.60 -20.17 0.98
CA VAL A 327 -6.95 -19.58 1.12
C VAL A 327 -8.03 -20.62 0.82
N ALA A 328 -7.92 -21.34 -0.29
CA ALA A 328 -8.89 -22.37 -0.69
C ALA A 328 -9.00 -23.50 0.36
N GLU A 329 -7.86 -23.94 0.91
CA GLU A 329 -7.85 -24.97 1.95
C GLU A 329 -8.48 -24.51 3.27
N LEU A 330 -8.17 -23.27 3.71
CA LEU A 330 -8.65 -22.77 5.01
C LEU A 330 -10.10 -22.32 4.97
N PHE A 331 -10.55 -21.73 3.86
CA PHE A 331 -11.81 -20.99 3.80
C PHE A 331 -12.76 -21.41 2.68
N GLY A 332 -12.37 -22.41 1.85
CA GLY A 332 -13.12 -22.84 0.68
C GLY A 332 -12.79 -22.05 -0.58
N ASP A 333 -13.02 -22.68 -1.75
CA ASP A 333 -12.78 -22.08 -3.06
C ASP A 333 -13.59 -20.80 -3.30
N GLU A 334 -14.77 -20.68 -2.69
CA GLU A 334 -15.65 -19.51 -2.77
C GLU A 334 -15.05 -18.27 -2.10
N SER A 335 -14.09 -18.45 -1.20
CA SER A 335 -13.38 -17.34 -0.56
C SER A 335 -12.20 -16.81 -1.38
N LEU A 336 -11.87 -17.46 -2.51
CA LEU A 336 -10.78 -17.09 -3.39
C LEU A 336 -11.31 -16.49 -4.69
N GLU A 337 -10.81 -15.32 -5.04
CA GLU A 337 -11.00 -14.72 -6.36
C GLU A 337 -9.66 -14.48 -7.05
N ARG A 338 -9.58 -14.80 -8.36
CA ARG A 338 -8.43 -14.50 -9.21
C ARG A 338 -8.81 -13.39 -10.19
N PRO A 339 -8.57 -12.10 -9.85
CA PRO A 339 -8.99 -10.98 -10.68
C PRO A 339 -8.24 -10.99 -12.01
N LYS A 340 -8.97 -10.72 -13.09
CA LYS A 340 -8.41 -10.66 -14.45
C LYS A 340 -7.53 -9.42 -14.65
N GLN A 341 -7.89 -8.32 -14.00
CA GLN A 341 -7.19 -7.04 -14.09
C GLN A 341 -6.63 -6.65 -12.71
N PRO A 342 -5.50 -5.94 -12.65
CA PRO A 342 -5.01 -5.35 -11.42
C PRO A 342 -5.92 -4.19 -10.96
N LEU A 343 -5.79 -3.81 -9.70
CA LEU A 343 -6.40 -2.61 -9.14
C LEU A 343 -5.61 -1.36 -9.57
N SER A 344 -6.30 -0.24 -9.77
CA SER A 344 -5.66 1.03 -10.17
C SER A 344 -5.07 1.84 -9.01
N ALA A 345 -5.22 1.36 -7.78
CA ALA A 345 -4.55 1.91 -6.60
C ALA A 345 -3.06 1.57 -6.59
N SER A 346 -2.31 2.18 -5.69
CA SER A 346 -0.87 1.95 -5.48
C SER A 346 -0.60 1.72 -3.99
N GLU A 347 0.56 1.13 -3.68
CA GLU A 347 0.89 0.64 -2.35
C GLU A 347 2.42 0.64 -2.17
N ASP A 348 2.94 1.17 -1.05
CA ASP A 348 4.37 1.26 -0.81
C ASP A 348 5.02 -0.07 -0.36
N PHE A 349 4.23 -1.08 0.07
CA PHE A 349 4.70 -2.44 0.26
C PHE A 349 5.34 -3.01 -1.01
N SER A 350 4.98 -2.47 -2.18
CA SER A 350 5.64 -2.76 -3.45
C SER A 350 7.16 -2.63 -3.39
N LYS A 351 7.69 -1.70 -2.60
CA LYS A 351 9.14 -1.52 -2.39
C LYS A 351 9.77 -2.70 -1.64
N MET A 352 9.07 -3.28 -0.68
CA MET A 352 9.53 -4.51 -0.03
C MET A 352 9.52 -5.70 -1.01
N LEU A 353 8.51 -5.76 -1.90
CA LEU A 353 8.38 -6.79 -2.93
C LEU A 353 9.45 -6.70 -4.04
N GLU A 354 10.10 -5.56 -4.23
CA GLU A 354 11.28 -5.47 -5.11
C GLU A 354 12.49 -6.25 -4.57
N HIS A 355 12.51 -6.50 -3.27
CA HIS A 355 13.63 -7.14 -2.59
C HIS A 355 13.36 -8.57 -2.13
N VAL A 356 12.09 -8.90 -1.87
CA VAL A 356 11.66 -10.18 -1.29
C VAL A 356 10.48 -10.72 -2.12
N PRO A 357 10.51 -11.99 -2.57
CA PRO A 357 9.31 -12.58 -3.19
C PRO A 357 8.14 -12.55 -2.20
N GLY A 358 6.94 -12.22 -2.68
CA GLY A 358 5.81 -12.12 -1.77
C GLY A 358 4.49 -11.77 -2.44
N VAL A 359 3.48 -11.55 -1.63
CA VAL A 359 2.11 -11.31 -2.09
C VAL A 359 1.44 -10.20 -1.29
N PHE A 360 0.90 -9.24 -1.99
CA PHE A 360 -0.10 -8.31 -1.47
C PHE A 360 -1.48 -8.89 -1.74
N ILE A 361 -2.32 -9.02 -0.69
CA ILE A 361 -3.55 -9.79 -0.69
C ILE A 361 -4.74 -8.87 -0.36
N PRO A 362 -5.49 -8.37 -1.36
CA PRO A 362 -6.75 -7.68 -1.09
C PRO A 362 -7.76 -8.62 -0.42
N LEU A 363 -8.46 -8.10 0.60
CA LEU A 363 -9.48 -8.77 1.38
C LEU A 363 -10.78 -7.95 1.41
N GLY A 364 -11.87 -8.51 0.92
CA GLY A 364 -13.17 -7.88 1.03
C GLY A 364 -13.60 -7.76 2.49
N ALA A 365 -14.00 -6.56 2.87
CA ALA A 365 -14.57 -6.24 4.17
C ALA A 365 -15.84 -5.37 4.04
N THR A 366 -16.59 -5.56 2.96
CA THR A 366 -17.85 -4.85 2.72
C THR A 366 -18.88 -5.25 3.76
N PRO A 367 -19.43 -4.31 4.57
CA PRO A 367 -20.46 -4.65 5.56
C PRO A 367 -21.74 -5.19 4.94
N GLU A 368 -22.47 -6.00 5.70
CA GLU A 368 -23.78 -6.51 5.28
C GLU A 368 -24.74 -5.36 4.96
N GLY A 369 -25.40 -5.45 3.80
CA GLY A 369 -26.35 -4.44 3.33
C GLY A 369 -25.74 -3.26 2.57
N VAL A 370 -24.42 -3.17 2.51
CA VAL A 370 -23.73 -2.20 1.64
C VAL A 370 -23.68 -2.74 0.22
N ASP A 371 -24.08 -1.92 -0.75
CA ASP A 371 -24.03 -2.28 -2.17
C ASP A 371 -22.57 -2.31 -2.66
N LEU A 372 -22.18 -3.41 -3.32
CA LEU A 372 -20.79 -3.61 -3.75
C LEU A 372 -20.29 -2.61 -4.78
N GLU A 373 -21.18 -2.07 -5.65
CA GLU A 373 -20.77 -1.19 -6.75
C GLU A 373 -20.83 0.29 -6.35
N THR A 374 -21.77 0.66 -5.49
CA THR A 374 -22.09 2.07 -5.15
C THR A 374 -21.82 2.41 -3.69
N GLY A 375 -21.46 1.44 -2.86
CA GLY A 375 -21.10 1.66 -1.45
C GLY A 375 -19.87 2.56 -1.30
N PRO A 376 -19.74 3.25 -0.13
CA PRO A 376 -18.57 4.07 0.15
C PRO A 376 -17.27 3.25 0.04
N TYR A 377 -16.39 3.64 -0.88
CA TYR A 377 -15.09 2.99 -1.08
C TYR A 377 -14.05 3.56 -0.12
N ASN A 378 -12.95 2.85 0.07
CA ASN A 378 -11.80 3.32 0.86
C ASN A 378 -11.50 4.79 0.56
N HIS A 379 -11.09 5.57 1.55
CA HIS A 379 -10.89 7.02 1.56
C HIS A 379 -12.19 7.86 1.57
N ALA A 380 -13.36 7.26 1.47
CA ALA A 380 -14.62 8.00 1.63
C ALA A 380 -14.96 8.22 3.12
N ALA A 381 -15.57 9.36 3.45
CA ALA A 381 -15.99 9.70 4.82
C ALA A 381 -16.96 8.67 5.43
N GLY A 382 -17.73 7.98 4.62
CA GLY A 382 -18.66 6.92 5.02
C GLY A 382 -18.13 5.50 4.88
N ALA A 383 -16.82 5.30 4.62
CA ALA A 383 -16.24 3.98 4.47
C ALA A 383 -16.33 3.18 5.77
N GLN A 384 -16.93 2.01 5.73
CA GLN A 384 -17.05 1.10 6.86
C GLN A 384 -16.52 -0.28 6.48
N PHE A 385 -16.03 -1.03 7.47
CA PHE A 385 -15.42 -2.33 7.26
C PHE A 385 -16.05 -3.38 8.17
N ASP A 386 -16.35 -4.56 7.60
CA ASP A 386 -16.85 -5.70 8.37
C ASP A 386 -15.76 -6.29 9.26
N GLU A 387 -15.96 -6.21 10.57
CA GLU A 387 -15.02 -6.75 11.57
C GLU A 387 -14.93 -8.29 11.56
N ALA A 388 -15.85 -9.00 10.92
CA ALA A 388 -15.80 -10.46 10.82
C ALA A 388 -14.58 -10.98 10.07
N VAL A 389 -13.93 -10.13 9.26
CA VAL A 389 -12.70 -10.49 8.54
C VAL A 389 -11.44 -10.54 9.40
N LEU A 390 -11.46 -9.95 10.61
CA LEU A 390 -10.30 -9.86 11.50
C LEU A 390 -9.70 -11.24 11.81
N THR A 391 -10.52 -12.18 12.20
CA THR A 391 -10.08 -13.56 12.53
C THR A 391 -9.58 -14.30 11.30
N ARG A 392 -10.21 -14.07 10.13
CA ARG A 392 -9.80 -14.69 8.87
C ARG A 392 -8.42 -14.16 8.41
N GLY A 393 -8.21 -12.84 8.47
CA GLY A 393 -6.92 -12.22 8.13
C GLY A 393 -5.80 -12.68 9.07
N ALA A 394 -6.04 -12.67 10.38
CA ALA A 394 -5.08 -13.15 11.36
C ALA A 394 -4.70 -14.62 11.14
N ALA A 395 -5.69 -15.51 10.91
CA ALA A 395 -5.46 -16.92 10.64
C ALA A 395 -4.68 -17.14 9.33
N LEU A 396 -5.01 -16.41 8.26
CA LEU A 396 -4.30 -16.51 7.00
C LEU A 396 -2.83 -16.12 7.15
N LEU A 397 -2.53 -14.93 7.69
CA LEU A 397 -1.15 -14.47 7.90
C LEU A 397 -0.34 -15.45 8.74
N ALA A 398 -0.90 -15.94 9.85
CA ALA A 398 -0.23 -16.94 10.69
C ALA A 398 0.04 -18.24 9.94
N THR A 399 -0.94 -18.72 9.15
CA THR A 399 -0.79 -19.97 8.38
C THR A 399 0.26 -19.84 7.29
N LEU A 400 0.27 -18.71 6.56
CA LEU A 400 1.26 -18.46 5.50
C LEU A 400 2.68 -18.48 6.09
N ALA A 401 2.93 -17.76 7.18
CA ALA A 401 4.24 -17.72 7.81
C ALA A 401 4.66 -19.13 8.31
N ALA A 402 3.79 -19.81 9.04
CA ALA A 402 4.11 -21.12 9.60
C ALA A 402 4.38 -22.18 8.51
N ARG A 403 3.57 -22.23 7.45
CA ARG A 403 3.76 -23.20 6.34
C ARG A 403 4.98 -22.88 5.50
N ARG A 404 5.25 -21.58 5.26
CA ARG A 404 6.41 -21.16 4.46
C ARG A 404 7.73 -21.50 5.15
N LEU A 405 7.76 -21.46 6.50
CA LEU A 405 8.91 -21.86 7.31
C LEU A 405 9.01 -23.39 7.48
N ASN A 406 7.89 -24.12 7.41
CA ASN A 406 7.83 -25.58 7.55
C ASN A 406 7.26 -26.21 6.26
N PRO A 407 7.97 -26.15 5.11
CA PRO A 407 7.46 -26.78 3.90
C PRO A 407 7.29 -28.29 4.11
N PRO A 408 6.25 -28.90 3.53
CA PRO A 408 6.11 -30.35 3.57
C PRO A 408 7.35 -31.01 2.93
N ALA A 409 7.81 -32.12 3.58
CA ALA A 409 9.01 -32.86 3.18
C ALA A 409 8.87 -33.51 1.79
#